data_7d23d65d15aa7da912e9fdde72fbd79a
#
_entry.id   7d23d65d15aa7da912e9fdde72fbd79a
#
_cell.length_a   1.000
_cell.length_b   1.000
_cell.length_c   1.000
_cell.angle_alpha   90.00
_cell.angle_beta   90.00
_cell.angle_gamma   90.00
#
_symmetry.space_group_name_H-M   'P 1'
#
loop_
_entity.id
_entity.type
_entity.pdbx_description
1 polymer ?
#
loop_
_entity_poly.entity_id
_entity_poly.type
_entity_poly.pdbx_seq_one_letter_code
_entity_poly.pdbx_strand_id
1 'polypeptide(L)'
;MKLVVDGFGKSVAKRDNQIVIKENGKEVDYFRAEDVSQILLTGKGSITFDALTLLANHDIDCVSINWKGYVDYRLTPPEKKNVIVKKEQFFALADKRSGQIAKAFINAKIENQKAVLGTLAKSRSNDEFLTAQRDKLNYYLDKLDGLKKD
;
A
#
# COMPACT_ATOMS: atom_id res chain seq x y z
N MET A 1 -1.27 11.68 -5.59
CA MET A 1 -1.30 10.54 -6.55
C MET A 1 -0.11 9.61 -6.36
N LYS A 2 -0.17 8.35 -6.89
CA LYS A 2 1.00 7.47 -6.99
C LYS A 2 1.61 7.61 -8.39
N LEU A 3 2.91 7.85 -8.47
CA LEU A 3 3.63 8.01 -9.72
C LEU A 3 4.41 6.71 -10.01
N VAL A 4 4.22 6.14 -11.19
CA VAL A 4 4.95 4.96 -11.66
C VAL A 4 5.98 5.40 -12.70
N VAL A 5 7.26 5.12 -12.43
CA VAL A 5 8.37 5.37 -13.36
C VAL A 5 8.85 4.01 -13.88
N ASP A 6 8.39 3.66 -15.06
CA ASP A 6 8.66 2.38 -15.70
C ASP A 6 9.59 2.52 -16.90
N GLY A 7 10.36 1.46 -17.21
CA GLY A 7 11.22 1.38 -18.38
C GLY A 7 12.70 1.61 -18.08
N PHE A 8 13.52 1.64 -19.15
CA PHE A 8 14.98 1.78 -19.08
C PHE A 8 15.40 3.22 -19.42
N GLY A 9 16.54 3.65 -18.87
CA GLY A 9 17.13 4.94 -19.20
C GLY A 9 16.38 6.15 -18.63
N LYS A 10 15.45 5.93 -17.72
CA LYS A 10 14.73 7.00 -17.03
C LYS A 10 15.50 7.50 -15.83
N SER A 11 15.35 8.79 -15.56
CA SER A 11 15.89 9.41 -14.35
C SER A 11 14.85 10.30 -13.68
N VAL A 12 14.86 10.29 -12.35
CA VAL A 12 14.05 11.17 -11.52
C VAL A 12 14.95 12.31 -11.05
N ALA A 13 14.59 13.54 -11.38
CA ALA A 13 15.33 14.76 -11.04
C ALA A 13 14.41 15.76 -10.36
N LYS A 14 15.01 16.85 -9.84
CA LYS A 14 14.30 17.98 -9.24
C LYS A 14 14.45 19.20 -10.14
N ARG A 15 13.38 19.98 -10.25
CA ARG A 15 13.40 21.36 -10.70
C ARG A 15 12.46 22.17 -9.81
N ASP A 16 13.00 23.07 -9.01
CA ASP A 16 12.26 23.84 -7.99
C ASP A 16 11.48 22.90 -7.04
N ASN A 17 10.17 22.99 -6.99
CA ASN A 17 9.28 22.12 -6.21
C ASN A 17 8.61 21.03 -7.07
N GLN A 18 9.24 20.63 -8.17
CA GLN A 18 8.73 19.67 -9.12
C GLN A 18 9.63 18.44 -9.20
N ILE A 19 8.99 17.27 -9.30
CA ILE A 19 9.62 16.01 -9.66
C ILE A 19 9.61 15.95 -11.19
N VAL A 20 10.79 15.85 -11.79
CA VAL A 20 10.97 15.82 -13.24
C VAL A 20 11.39 14.41 -13.66
N ILE A 21 10.68 13.84 -14.60
CA ILE A 21 11.05 12.56 -15.23
C ILE A 21 11.79 12.86 -16.52
N LYS A 22 13.00 12.30 -16.64
CA LYS A 22 13.79 12.40 -17.87
C LYS A 22 13.96 11.00 -18.46
N GLU A 23 14.01 10.94 -19.78
CA GLU A 23 14.34 9.74 -20.55
C GLU A 23 15.47 10.09 -21.52
N ASN A 24 16.58 9.33 -21.43
CA ASN A 24 17.79 9.62 -22.22
C ASN A 24 18.28 11.08 -22.12
N GLY A 25 18.17 11.65 -20.90
CA GLY A 25 18.58 13.02 -20.60
C GLY A 25 17.57 14.12 -20.98
N LYS A 26 16.51 13.80 -21.71
CA LYS A 26 15.45 14.75 -22.08
C LYS A 26 14.29 14.67 -21.10
N GLU A 27 13.74 15.81 -20.73
CA GLU A 27 12.53 15.90 -19.91
C GLU A 27 11.33 15.36 -20.70
N VAL A 28 10.61 14.40 -20.11
CA VAL A 28 9.42 13.79 -20.72
C VAL A 28 8.16 14.08 -19.92
N ASP A 29 8.29 14.35 -18.61
CA ASP A 29 7.16 14.68 -17.76
C ASP A 29 7.60 15.40 -16.49
N TYR A 30 6.67 16.09 -15.82
CA TYR A 30 6.91 16.73 -14.52
C TYR A 30 5.66 16.74 -13.64
N PHE A 31 5.85 16.71 -12.33
CA PHE A 31 4.77 16.66 -11.33
C PHE A 31 5.11 17.58 -10.17
N ARG A 32 4.13 18.27 -9.62
CA ARG A 32 4.30 19.00 -8.36
C ARG A 32 4.53 18.01 -7.24
N ALA A 33 5.49 18.26 -6.37
CA ALA A 33 5.79 17.35 -5.25
C ALA A 33 4.59 17.16 -4.32
N GLU A 34 3.79 18.20 -4.13
CA GLU A 34 2.57 18.18 -3.29
C GLU A 34 1.49 17.20 -3.77
N ASP A 35 1.44 16.93 -5.08
CA ASP A 35 0.42 16.05 -5.68
C ASP A 35 0.82 14.57 -5.65
N VAL A 36 2.11 14.28 -5.35
CA VAL A 36 2.66 12.94 -5.35
C VAL A 36 2.77 12.40 -3.92
N SER A 37 2.17 11.27 -3.65
CA SER A 37 2.25 10.59 -2.35
C SER A 37 3.24 9.42 -2.33
N GLN A 38 3.58 8.86 -3.48
CA GLN A 38 4.49 7.73 -3.59
C GLN A 38 5.05 7.64 -5.02
N ILE A 39 6.32 7.23 -5.15
CA ILE A 39 6.94 6.86 -6.43
C ILE A 39 7.21 5.36 -6.44
N LEU A 40 6.79 4.70 -7.52
CA LEU A 40 7.12 3.32 -7.81
C LEU A 40 8.10 3.26 -8.98
N LEU A 41 9.27 2.66 -8.75
CA LEU A 41 10.31 2.46 -9.76
C LEU A 41 10.25 0.99 -10.21
N THR A 42 9.87 0.74 -11.46
CA THR A 42 9.72 -0.63 -12.00
C THR A 42 10.73 -0.93 -13.11
N GLY A 43 11.56 0.04 -13.44
CA GLY A 43 12.61 -0.09 -14.47
C GLY A 43 14.01 0.12 -13.93
N LYS A 44 14.97 0.29 -14.85
CA LYS A 44 16.35 0.66 -14.52
C LYS A 44 16.61 2.11 -14.88
N GLY A 45 17.14 2.86 -13.93
CA GLY A 45 17.38 4.28 -14.10
C GLY A 45 18.16 4.87 -12.94
N SER A 46 18.07 6.18 -12.77
CA SER A 46 18.74 6.91 -11.70
C SER A 46 17.80 7.90 -11.02
N ILE A 47 18.17 8.28 -9.81
CA ILE A 47 17.52 9.37 -9.07
C ILE A 47 18.60 10.31 -8.55
N THR A 48 18.38 11.62 -8.68
CA THR A 48 19.35 12.59 -8.21
C THR A 48 19.22 12.83 -6.70
N PHE A 49 20.30 13.23 -6.04
CA PHE A 49 20.28 13.59 -4.61
C PHE A 49 19.31 14.73 -4.31
N ASP A 50 19.20 15.70 -5.21
CA ASP A 50 18.24 16.80 -5.06
C ASP A 50 16.79 16.29 -5.12
N ALA A 51 16.51 15.32 -6.01
CA ALA A 51 15.20 14.67 -6.05
C ALA A 51 14.93 13.89 -4.76
N LEU A 52 15.90 13.13 -4.24
CA LEU A 52 15.74 12.43 -2.95
C LEU A 52 15.44 13.41 -1.82
N THR A 53 16.13 14.54 -1.77
CA THR A 53 15.88 15.60 -0.78
C THR A 53 14.47 16.17 -0.91
N LEU A 54 14.01 16.42 -2.16
CA LEU A 54 12.65 16.89 -2.42
C LEU A 54 11.61 15.87 -1.93
N LEU A 55 11.81 14.57 -2.23
CA LEU A 55 10.90 13.50 -1.78
C LEU A 55 10.83 13.44 -0.26
N ALA A 56 11.99 13.54 0.41
CA ALA A 56 12.06 13.52 1.86
C ALA A 56 11.32 14.70 2.51
N ASN A 57 11.45 15.90 1.93
CA ASN A 57 10.79 17.11 2.44
C ASN A 57 9.26 17.08 2.31
N HIS A 58 8.75 16.35 1.32
CA HIS A 58 7.32 16.19 1.05
C HIS A 58 6.73 14.86 1.57
N ASP A 59 7.47 14.10 2.40
CA ASP A 59 7.07 12.80 2.93
C ASP A 59 6.68 11.78 1.82
N ILE A 60 7.33 11.83 0.67
CA ILE A 60 7.06 10.96 -0.48
C ILE A 60 7.90 9.70 -0.38
N ASP A 61 7.26 8.55 -0.27
CA ASP A 61 7.91 7.24 -0.35
C ASP A 61 8.38 6.92 -1.77
N CYS A 62 9.57 6.32 -1.90
CA CYS A 62 10.06 5.79 -3.16
C CYS A 62 10.33 4.29 -3.03
N VAL A 63 9.67 3.48 -3.83
CA VAL A 63 9.74 2.01 -3.77
C VAL A 63 10.21 1.47 -5.10
N SER A 64 11.26 0.65 -5.10
CA SER A 64 11.71 -0.10 -6.29
C SER A 64 11.12 -1.50 -6.28
N ILE A 65 10.53 -1.89 -7.40
CA ILE A 65 9.91 -3.20 -7.60
C ILE A 65 10.53 -3.85 -8.83
N ASN A 66 11.00 -5.08 -8.69
CA ASN A 66 11.54 -5.83 -9.81
C ASN A 66 10.45 -6.45 -10.70
N TRP A 67 10.85 -7.02 -11.82
CA TRP A 67 9.95 -7.63 -12.81
C TRP A 67 9.12 -8.81 -12.28
N LYS A 68 9.53 -9.43 -11.14
CA LYS A 68 8.77 -10.48 -10.46
C LYS A 68 7.73 -9.93 -9.46
N GLY A 69 7.68 -8.61 -9.28
CA GLY A 69 6.78 -7.95 -8.33
C GLY A 69 7.32 -7.87 -6.89
N TYR A 70 8.58 -8.27 -6.64
CA TYR A 70 9.20 -8.12 -5.32
C TYR A 70 9.81 -6.74 -5.15
N VAL A 71 9.75 -6.24 -3.92
CA VAL A 71 10.41 -4.98 -3.55
C VAL A 71 11.91 -5.21 -3.42
N ASP A 72 12.70 -4.50 -4.22
CA ASP A 72 14.17 -4.54 -4.14
C ASP A 72 14.67 -3.64 -3.01
N TYR A 73 14.14 -2.42 -2.92
CA TYR A 73 14.42 -1.47 -1.84
C TYR A 73 13.31 -0.44 -1.69
N ARG A 74 13.30 0.21 -0.54
CA ARG A 74 12.41 1.32 -0.23
C ARG A 74 13.22 2.47 0.37
N LEU A 75 13.04 3.66 -0.16
CA LEU A 75 13.56 4.90 0.39
C LEU A 75 12.41 5.63 1.06
N THR A 76 12.46 5.69 2.37
CA THR A 76 11.45 6.39 3.17
C THR A 76 12.02 7.70 3.70
N PRO A 77 11.23 8.76 3.75
CA PRO A 77 11.62 9.96 4.46
C PRO A 77 12.00 9.65 5.91
N PRO A 78 12.84 10.47 6.54
CA PRO A 78 13.12 10.36 7.96
C PRO A 78 11.79 10.38 8.74
N GLU A 79 11.56 9.37 9.57
CA GLU A 79 10.30 9.27 10.32
C GLU A 79 10.07 10.53 11.14
N LYS A 80 8.98 11.25 10.88
CA LYS A 80 8.46 12.23 11.82
C LYS A 80 8.08 11.48 13.09
N LYS A 81 8.76 11.79 14.19
CA LYS A 81 8.75 11.05 15.45
C LYS A 81 7.35 11.01 16.06
N ASN A 82 6.53 10.05 15.67
CA ASN A 82 5.27 9.78 16.34
C ASN A 82 5.49 8.77 17.49
N VAL A 83 6.40 9.14 18.41
CA VAL A 83 6.80 8.31 19.55
C VAL A 83 5.60 7.92 20.41
N ILE A 84 4.63 8.83 20.57
CA ILE A 84 3.42 8.58 21.35
C ILE A 84 2.59 7.46 20.73
N VAL A 85 2.34 7.50 19.42
CA VAL A 85 1.57 6.45 18.74
C VAL A 85 2.29 5.11 18.78
N LYS A 86 3.62 5.08 18.58
CA LYS A 86 4.41 3.85 18.71
C LYS A 86 4.33 3.28 20.12
N LYS A 87 4.45 4.12 21.14
CA LYS A 87 4.30 3.74 22.55
C LYS A 87 2.91 3.12 22.80
N GLU A 88 1.84 3.77 22.34
CA GLU A 88 0.47 3.26 22.48
C GLU A 88 0.25 1.95 21.73
N GLN A 89 0.87 1.76 20.55
CA GLN A 89 0.85 0.48 19.83
C GLN A 89 1.50 -0.65 20.64
N PHE A 90 2.63 -0.39 21.33
CA PHE A 90 3.25 -1.39 22.20
C PHE A 90 2.35 -1.74 23.41
N PHE A 91 1.75 -0.76 24.05
CA PHE A 91 0.85 -1.02 25.16
C PHE A 91 -0.44 -1.76 24.72
N ALA A 92 -0.93 -1.46 23.52
CA ALA A 92 -2.09 -2.14 22.97
C ALA A 92 -1.86 -3.64 22.75
N LEU A 93 -0.63 -4.12 22.66
CA LEU A 93 -0.33 -5.57 22.57
C LEU A 93 -0.66 -6.30 23.87
N ALA A 94 -0.61 -5.63 25.01
CA ALA A 94 -0.80 -6.21 26.33
C ALA A 94 -2.23 -6.01 26.90
N ASP A 95 -3.13 -5.34 26.15
CA ASP A 95 -4.49 -5.06 26.61
C ASP A 95 -5.56 -5.45 25.58
N LYS A 96 -6.83 -5.23 25.93
CA LYS A 96 -8.00 -5.57 25.11
C LYS A 96 -8.02 -4.94 23.72
N ARG A 97 -7.25 -3.87 23.48
CA ARG A 97 -7.16 -3.20 22.16
C ARG A 97 -6.59 -4.13 21.11
N SER A 98 -5.64 -5.02 21.48
CA SER A 98 -5.07 -6.00 20.54
C SER A 98 -6.14 -6.95 19.99
N GLY A 99 -7.01 -7.49 20.85
CA GLY A 99 -8.12 -8.35 20.45
C GLY A 99 -9.13 -7.61 19.57
N GLN A 100 -9.46 -6.38 19.91
CA GLN A 100 -10.38 -5.55 19.10
C GLN A 100 -9.83 -5.26 17.70
N ILE A 101 -8.55 -4.91 17.61
CA ILE A 101 -7.89 -4.64 16.33
C ILE A 101 -7.79 -5.93 15.50
N ALA A 102 -7.38 -7.03 16.11
CA ALA A 102 -7.34 -8.34 15.45
C ALA A 102 -8.71 -8.75 14.89
N LYS A 103 -9.77 -8.60 15.70
CA LYS A 103 -11.17 -8.85 15.27
C LYS A 103 -11.53 -7.99 14.06
N ALA A 104 -11.23 -6.69 14.08
CA ALA A 104 -11.49 -5.79 12.97
C ALA A 104 -10.78 -6.20 11.68
N PHE A 105 -9.49 -6.59 11.75
CA PHE A 105 -8.75 -7.09 10.58
C PHE A 105 -9.32 -8.37 10.01
N ILE A 106 -9.66 -9.34 10.87
CA ILE A 106 -10.24 -10.61 10.43
C ILE A 106 -11.61 -10.39 9.79
N ASN A 107 -12.46 -9.55 10.40
CA ASN A 107 -13.75 -9.17 9.86
C ASN A 107 -13.62 -8.58 8.46
N ALA A 108 -12.78 -7.56 8.30
CA ALA A 108 -12.54 -6.93 7.01
C ALA A 108 -11.99 -7.91 5.96
N LYS A 109 -11.10 -8.83 6.35
CA LYS A 109 -10.60 -9.88 5.46
C LYS A 109 -11.70 -10.80 4.97
N ILE A 110 -12.57 -11.29 5.87
CA ILE A 110 -13.66 -12.21 5.51
C ILE A 110 -14.68 -11.49 4.61
N GLU A 111 -15.05 -10.23 4.92
CA GLU A 111 -15.97 -9.45 4.09
C GLU A 111 -15.40 -9.22 2.68
N ASN A 112 -14.11 -8.91 2.56
CA ASN A 112 -13.47 -8.77 1.25
C ASN A 112 -13.45 -10.09 0.46
N GLN A 113 -13.19 -11.21 1.11
CA GLN A 113 -13.27 -12.53 0.47
C GLN A 113 -14.70 -12.86 0.02
N LYS A 114 -15.70 -12.53 0.83
CA LYS A 114 -17.13 -12.66 0.48
C LYS A 114 -17.48 -11.82 -0.76
N ALA A 115 -17.00 -10.59 -0.82
CA ALA A 115 -17.22 -9.71 -1.98
C ALA A 115 -16.62 -10.30 -3.26
N VAL A 116 -15.40 -10.85 -3.21
CA VAL A 116 -14.75 -11.53 -4.35
C VAL A 116 -15.57 -12.76 -4.78
N LEU A 117 -15.97 -13.63 -3.84
CA LEU A 117 -16.82 -14.80 -4.16
C LEU A 117 -18.16 -14.36 -4.74
N GLY A 118 -18.77 -13.29 -4.22
CA GLY A 118 -20.02 -12.73 -4.75
C GLY A 118 -19.89 -12.24 -6.19
N THR A 119 -18.76 -11.64 -6.54
CA THR A 119 -18.47 -11.21 -7.91
C THR A 119 -18.28 -12.41 -8.85
N LEU A 120 -17.54 -13.43 -8.41
CA LEU A 120 -17.35 -14.66 -9.17
C LEU A 120 -18.67 -15.43 -9.36
N ALA A 121 -19.51 -15.50 -8.34
CA ALA A 121 -20.81 -16.17 -8.42
C ALA A 121 -21.76 -15.47 -9.41
N LYS A 122 -21.69 -14.15 -9.59
CA LYS A 122 -22.47 -13.43 -10.59
C LYS A 122 -22.06 -13.80 -12.03
N SER A 123 -20.78 -14.08 -12.25
CA SER A 123 -20.28 -14.49 -13.58
C SER A 123 -20.42 -15.99 -13.85
N ARG A 124 -20.67 -16.78 -12.83
CA ARG A 124 -20.82 -18.25 -12.88
C ARG A 124 -22.11 -18.65 -12.18
N SER A 125 -23.25 -18.22 -12.73
CA SER A 125 -24.59 -18.55 -12.21
C SER A 125 -24.77 -20.06 -12.22
N ASN A 126 -24.89 -20.71 -11.08
CA ASN A 126 -25.05 -22.15 -10.80
C ASN A 126 -23.78 -22.87 -10.29
N ASP A 127 -22.75 -22.15 -9.86
CA ASP A 127 -21.63 -22.76 -9.20
C ASP A 127 -21.95 -22.96 -7.71
N GLU A 128 -22.45 -24.17 -7.36
CA GLU A 128 -22.80 -24.55 -5.99
C GLU A 128 -21.60 -24.46 -5.04
N PHE A 129 -20.38 -24.70 -5.56
CA PHE A 129 -19.16 -24.58 -4.76
C PHE A 129 -18.93 -23.15 -4.29
N LEU A 130 -19.10 -22.15 -5.16
CA LEU A 130 -18.93 -20.74 -4.78
C LEU A 130 -19.97 -20.31 -3.74
N THR A 131 -21.20 -20.78 -3.86
CA THR A 131 -22.27 -20.52 -2.91
C THR A 131 -21.94 -21.12 -1.54
N ALA A 132 -21.54 -22.38 -1.52
CA ALA A 132 -21.15 -23.07 -0.27
C ALA A 132 -19.95 -22.40 0.43
N GLN A 133 -18.95 -21.94 -0.34
CA GLN A 133 -17.82 -21.22 0.25
C GLN A 133 -18.24 -19.88 0.83
N ARG A 134 -19.15 -19.15 0.19
CA ARG A 134 -19.68 -17.89 0.71
C ARG A 134 -20.46 -18.10 2.02
N ASP A 135 -21.27 -19.16 2.10
CA ASP A 135 -22.03 -19.48 3.31
C ASP A 135 -21.10 -19.89 4.46
N LYS A 136 -20.03 -20.60 4.15
CA LYS A 136 -18.97 -20.90 5.13
C LYS A 136 -18.31 -19.64 5.67
N LEU A 137 -18.12 -18.60 4.85
CA LEU A 137 -17.60 -17.31 5.32
C LEU A 137 -18.60 -16.59 6.24
N ASN A 138 -19.92 -16.66 5.99
CA ASN A 138 -20.95 -16.14 6.88
C ASN A 138 -20.86 -16.81 8.27
N TYR A 139 -20.73 -18.12 8.32
CA TYR A 139 -20.55 -18.84 9.58
C TYR A 139 -19.32 -18.35 10.38
N TYR A 140 -18.20 -18.02 9.71
CA TYR A 140 -17.03 -17.47 10.40
C TYR A 140 -17.25 -16.04 10.90
N LEU A 141 -18.03 -15.22 10.18
CA LEU A 141 -18.42 -13.88 10.64
C LEU A 141 -19.27 -13.98 11.91
N ASP A 142 -20.28 -14.85 11.93
CA ASP A 142 -21.13 -15.07 13.09
C ASP A 142 -20.32 -15.54 14.32
N LYS A 143 -19.37 -16.45 14.10
CA LYS A 143 -18.42 -16.86 15.14
C LYS A 143 -17.56 -15.71 15.66
N LEU A 144 -17.05 -14.89 14.74
CA LEU A 144 -16.22 -13.74 15.09
C LEU A 144 -17.00 -12.73 15.93
N ASP A 145 -18.28 -12.52 15.62
CA ASP A 145 -19.16 -11.62 16.38
C ASP A 145 -19.49 -12.17 17.78
N GLY A 146 -19.58 -13.48 17.91
CA GLY A 146 -19.77 -14.14 19.19
C GLY A 146 -18.55 -14.12 20.13
N LEU A 147 -17.35 -13.76 19.64
CA LEU A 147 -16.18 -13.60 20.49
C LEU A 147 -16.38 -12.41 21.43
N LYS A 148 -16.34 -12.66 22.74
CA LYS A 148 -16.46 -11.63 23.76
C LYS A 148 -15.39 -10.56 23.57
N LYS A 149 -15.74 -9.34 23.90
CA LYS A 149 -14.83 -8.17 23.96
C LYS A 149 -14.10 -8.17 25.32
N ASP A 150 -13.43 -9.27 25.64
CA ASP A 150 -12.63 -9.31 26.88
C ASP A 150 -11.31 -8.56 26.71
#